data_ea8a00d3c8d5335e23b5ad149c41e2e1
#
_entry.id   ea8a00d3c8d5335e23b5ad149c41e2e1
#
_cell.length_a   1.000
_cell.length_b   1.000
_cell.length_c   1.000
_cell.angle_alpha   90.00
_cell.angle_beta   90.00
_cell.angle_gamma   90.00
#
_symmetry.space_group_name_H-M   'P 1'
#
loop_
_entity.id
_entity.type
_entity.pdbx_description
1 polymer ?
#
loop_
_entity_poly.entity_id
_entity_poly.type
_entity_poly.pdbx_seq_one_letter_code
_entity_poly.pdbx_strand_id
1 'polypeptide(L)'
;MTRTVSIAQARQGDSHTIKEVGIPSLVLMERAALGATGRLLNGDFDLTNVLVFAGTGNNGGDGLAIARMLHVRDIKVTVMLTGSEDRTSTETAQQLKSLHYYQIPVIPASTNLAGYTTIVDAIFGVGLDRPVGGKFADWVNAINASSAKVFSVDVPSGLNADTGEPQGATVKATATSTFAYAKNGFVTAQGKQYTGELFVEDIGVYLDDHYEG
;
A
#
# COMPACT_ATOMS: atom_id res chain seq x y z
N MET A 1 -18.03 16.51 5.03
CA MET A 1 -17.79 15.05 5.04
C MET A 1 -16.77 14.74 3.97
N THR A 2 -15.77 13.94 4.23
CA THR A 2 -14.80 13.53 3.21
C THR A 2 -15.54 12.66 2.17
N ARG A 3 -15.42 13.00 0.88
CA ARG A 3 -16.00 12.20 -0.22
C ARG A 3 -15.38 10.78 -0.16
N THR A 4 -16.23 9.76 -0.22
CA THR A 4 -15.80 8.36 -0.33
C THR A 4 -16.18 7.81 -1.70
N VAL A 5 -15.46 6.78 -2.14
CA VAL A 5 -15.66 6.15 -3.44
C VAL A 5 -15.70 4.63 -3.34
N SER A 6 -16.37 3.98 -4.28
CA SER A 6 -16.24 2.54 -4.47
C SER A 6 -14.92 2.17 -5.15
N ILE A 7 -14.52 0.89 -5.06
CA ILE A 7 -13.37 0.34 -5.81
C ILE A 7 -13.55 0.60 -7.32
N ALA A 8 -14.77 0.45 -7.84
CA ALA A 8 -15.07 0.69 -9.25
C ALA A 8 -14.79 2.15 -9.63
N GLN A 9 -15.27 3.11 -8.83
CA GLN A 9 -15.03 4.54 -9.07
C GLN A 9 -13.54 4.89 -8.94
N ALA A 10 -12.82 4.34 -7.95
CA ALA A 10 -11.38 4.54 -7.82
C ALA A 10 -10.63 4.09 -9.09
N ARG A 11 -10.91 2.86 -9.56
CA ARG A 11 -10.30 2.31 -10.80
C ARG A 11 -10.68 3.12 -12.05
N GLN A 12 -11.90 3.63 -12.12
CA GLN A 12 -12.33 4.49 -13.22
C GLN A 12 -11.56 5.80 -13.22
N GLY A 13 -11.39 6.44 -12.06
CA GLY A 13 -10.60 7.66 -11.92
C GLY A 13 -9.15 7.48 -12.33
N ASP A 14 -8.50 6.40 -11.87
CA ASP A 14 -7.14 6.05 -12.27
C ASP A 14 -7.04 5.84 -13.79
N SER A 15 -7.95 5.02 -14.35
CA SER A 15 -7.96 4.72 -15.78
C SER A 15 -8.18 5.98 -16.63
N HIS A 16 -9.11 6.85 -16.24
CA HIS A 16 -9.37 8.12 -16.92
C HIS A 16 -8.14 9.03 -16.84
N THR A 17 -7.55 9.19 -15.66
CA THR A 17 -6.37 10.02 -15.46
C THR A 17 -5.19 9.56 -16.32
N ILE A 18 -5.01 8.23 -16.43
CA ILE A 18 -3.90 7.68 -17.21
C ILE A 18 -4.17 7.77 -18.72
N LYS A 19 -5.37 7.41 -19.18
CA LYS A 19 -5.65 7.23 -20.61
C LYS A 19 -6.13 8.50 -21.30
N GLU A 20 -6.97 9.29 -20.64
CA GLU A 20 -7.60 10.47 -21.21
C GLU A 20 -6.87 11.76 -20.83
N VAL A 21 -6.52 11.92 -19.54
CA VAL A 21 -5.75 13.08 -19.09
C VAL A 21 -4.27 12.96 -19.47
N GLY A 22 -3.76 11.73 -19.61
CA GLY A 22 -2.40 11.46 -20.08
C GLY A 22 -1.32 11.53 -18.99
N ILE A 23 -1.69 11.44 -17.70
CA ILE A 23 -0.71 11.35 -16.61
C ILE A 23 -0.25 9.90 -16.49
N PRO A 24 1.06 9.60 -16.68
CA PRO A 24 1.56 8.23 -16.60
C PRO A 24 1.32 7.59 -15.22
N SER A 25 1.00 6.29 -15.19
CA SER A 25 0.79 5.52 -13.95
C SER A 25 1.96 5.62 -12.96
N LEU A 26 3.20 5.64 -13.45
CA LEU A 26 4.39 5.83 -12.61
C LEU A 26 4.42 7.20 -11.91
N VAL A 27 3.84 8.24 -12.51
CA VAL A 27 3.73 9.56 -11.85
C VAL A 27 2.73 9.50 -10.71
N LEU A 28 1.58 8.81 -10.89
CA LEU A 28 0.60 8.59 -9.83
C LEU A 28 1.22 7.78 -8.69
N MET A 29 1.93 6.69 -9.01
CA MET A 29 2.65 5.84 -8.06
C MET A 29 3.68 6.65 -7.25
N GLU A 30 4.49 7.49 -7.91
CA GLU A 30 5.49 8.32 -7.25
C GLU A 30 4.84 9.34 -6.30
N ARG A 31 3.72 9.96 -6.70
CA ARG A 31 2.96 10.88 -5.84
C ARG A 31 2.35 10.15 -4.63
N ALA A 32 1.78 8.97 -4.86
CA ALA A 32 1.25 8.10 -3.81
C ALA A 32 2.32 7.75 -2.76
N ALA A 33 3.46 7.27 -3.23
CA ALA A 33 4.59 6.92 -2.38
C ALA A 33 5.17 8.13 -1.64
N LEU A 34 5.22 9.32 -2.27
CA LEU A 34 5.69 10.55 -1.65
C LEU A 34 4.80 10.97 -0.49
N GLY A 35 3.46 10.97 -0.69
CA GLY A 35 2.49 11.27 0.35
C GLY A 35 2.62 10.28 1.52
N ALA A 36 2.57 8.99 1.23
CA ALA A 36 2.70 7.93 2.24
C ALA A 36 4.03 8.00 3.02
N THR A 37 5.15 8.27 2.33
CA THR A 37 6.45 8.48 2.98
C THR A 37 6.42 9.69 3.90
N GLY A 38 5.76 10.79 3.50
CA GLY A 38 5.58 11.97 4.35
C GLY A 38 4.83 11.64 5.64
N ARG A 39 3.81 10.75 5.59
CA ARG A 39 3.08 10.30 6.79
C ARG A 39 3.95 9.46 7.72
N LEU A 40 4.75 8.57 7.16
CA LEU A 40 5.70 7.78 7.95
C LEU A 40 6.74 8.66 8.67
N LEU A 41 7.32 9.64 7.96
CA LEU A 41 8.36 10.53 8.49
C LEU A 41 7.85 11.50 9.58
N ASN A 42 6.60 11.93 9.47
CA ASN A 42 6.00 12.91 10.39
C ASN A 42 5.03 12.29 11.40
N GLY A 43 4.78 10.98 11.29
CA GLY A 43 3.90 10.24 12.18
C GLY A 43 4.64 9.63 13.38
N ASP A 44 3.86 8.93 14.20
CA ASP A 44 4.39 8.22 15.38
C ASP A 44 4.82 6.79 14.98
N PHE A 45 5.85 6.70 14.12
CA PHE A 45 6.46 5.45 13.67
C PHE A 45 7.94 5.41 14.05
N ASP A 46 8.39 4.30 14.62
CA ASP A 46 9.82 4.05 14.84
C ASP A 46 10.44 3.56 13.52
N LEU A 47 11.19 4.43 12.87
CA LEU A 47 11.85 4.16 11.58
C LEU A 47 13.28 3.60 11.72
N THR A 48 13.67 3.13 12.90
CA THR A 48 15.01 2.58 13.14
C THR A 48 15.30 1.36 12.26
N ASN A 49 14.29 0.49 11.98
CA ASN A 49 14.43 -0.69 11.14
C ASN A 49 13.09 -1.01 10.46
N VAL A 50 12.92 -0.53 9.24
CA VAL A 50 11.67 -0.63 8.50
C VAL A 50 11.65 -1.87 7.61
N LEU A 51 10.55 -2.61 7.66
CA LEU A 51 10.22 -3.66 6.70
C LEU A 51 9.13 -3.16 5.76
N VAL A 52 9.34 -3.29 4.46
CA VAL A 52 8.28 -3.15 3.45
C VAL A 52 7.87 -4.54 2.97
N PHE A 53 6.63 -4.92 3.24
CA PHE A 53 6.06 -6.19 2.79
C PHE A 53 5.30 -5.94 1.48
N ALA A 54 5.93 -6.25 0.35
CA ALA A 54 5.46 -5.87 -0.98
C ALA A 54 4.85 -7.02 -1.76
N GLY A 55 3.69 -6.79 -2.37
CA GLY A 55 3.11 -7.62 -3.42
C GLY A 55 3.82 -7.46 -4.76
N THR A 56 3.39 -8.24 -5.77
CA THR A 56 3.92 -8.15 -7.13
C THR A 56 3.11 -7.20 -8.03
N GLY A 57 1.94 -6.75 -7.59
CA GLY A 57 1.09 -5.77 -8.29
C GLY A 57 1.48 -4.32 -7.96
N ASN A 58 0.72 -3.36 -8.48
CA ASN A 58 1.01 -1.92 -8.34
C ASN A 58 1.07 -1.44 -6.89
N ASN A 59 0.25 -1.99 -5.98
CA ASN A 59 0.37 -1.67 -4.55
C ASN A 59 1.75 -2.02 -3.99
N GLY A 60 2.33 -3.16 -4.44
CA GLY A 60 3.72 -3.49 -4.15
C GLY A 60 4.69 -2.45 -4.71
N GLY A 61 4.43 -1.95 -5.92
CA GLY A 61 5.20 -0.87 -6.54
C GLY A 61 5.21 0.41 -5.70
N ASP A 62 4.06 0.81 -5.14
CA ASP A 62 3.97 1.93 -4.19
C ASP A 62 4.86 1.67 -2.97
N GLY A 63 4.80 0.45 -2.40
CA GLY A 63 5.66 0.03 -1.28
C GLY A 63 7.15 0.09 -1.62
N LEU A 64 7.55 -0.37 -2.82
CA LEU A 64 8.94 -0.29 -3.28
C LEU A 64 9.42 1.15 -3.43
N ALA A 65 8.57 2.04 -3.97
CA ALA A 65 8.88 3.47 -4.07
C ALA A 65 9.06 4.10 -2.67
N ILE A 66 8.21 3.74 -1.70
CA ILE A 66 8.36 4.14 -0.29
C ILE A 66 9.70 3.64 0.27
N ALA A 67 10.05 2.35 0.04
CA ALA A 67 11.33 1.79 0.49
C ALA A 67 12.52 2.60 -0.03
N ARG A 68 12.52 2.95 -1.32
CA ARG A 68 13.54 3.80 -1.93
C ARG A 68 13.59 5.20 -1.30
N MET A 69 12.43 5.82 -1.08
CA MET A 69 12.33 7.16 -0.51
C MET A 69 12.81 7.22 0.95
N LEU A 70 12.58 6.16 1.73
CA LEU A 70 13.11 6.03 3.09
C LEU A 70 14.63 5.80 3.06
N HIS A 71 15.11 4.90 2.20
CA HIS A 71 16.53 4.58 2.08
C HIS A 71 17.40 5.79 1.73
N VAL A 72 16.98 6.63 0.78
CA VAL A 72 17.74 7.86 0.41
C VAL A 72 17.73 8.93 1.51
N ARG A 73 17.05 8.67 2.62
CA ARG A 73 17.04 9.48 3.86
C ARG A 73 17.78 8.77 5.00
N ASP A 74 18.66 7.84 4.66
CA ASP A 74 19.48 7.06 5.60
C ASP A 74 18.66 6.20 6.58
N ILE A 75 17.41 5.88 6.24
CA ILE A 75 16.57 4.96 7.02
C ILE A 75 16.89 3.53 6.59
N LYS A 76 17.13 2.66 7.57
CA LYS A 76 17.36 1.24 7.32
C LYS A 76 16.08 0.56 6.87
N VAL A 77 16.06 0.07 5.62
CA VAL A 77 14.90 -0.57 4.99
C VAL A 77 15.28 -1.94 4.44
N THR A 78 14.40 -2.91 4.64
CA THR A 78 14.42 -4.20 3.96
C THR A 78 13.08 -4.40 3.27
N VAL A 79 13.07 -4.97 2.07
CA VAL A 79 11.86 -5.37 1.36
C VAL A 79 11.70 -6.87 1.41
N MET A 80 10.52 -7.35 1.82
CA MET A 80 10.07 -8.72 1.63
C MET A 80 9.08 -8.78 0.47
N LEU A 81 9.47 -9.46 -0.63
CA LEU A 81 8.62 -9.61 -1.80
C LEU A 81 7.81 -10.91 -1.70
N THR A 82 6.48 -10.83 -1.85
CA THR A 82 5.55 -11.98 -1.68
C THR A 82 5.47 -12.91 -2.89
N GLY A 83 6.22 -12.62 -3.94
CA GLY A 83 6.29 -13.41 -5.16
C GLY A 83 7.64 -13.28 -5.83
N SER A 84 7.70 -13.67 -7.09
CA SER A 84 8.91 -13.62 -7.90
C SER A 84 8.99 -12.30 -8.67
N GLU A 85 10.19 -11.73 -8.81
CA GLU A 85 10.42 -10.44 -9.50
C GLU A 85 9.95 -10.46 -10.96
N ASP A 86 10.04 -11.60 -11.63
CA ASP A 86 9.61 -11.79 -13.03
C ASP A 86 8.07 -11.74 -13.21
N ARG A 87 7.31 -11.76 -12.12
CA ARG A 87 5.84 -11.69 -12.11
C ARG A 87 5.29 -10.36 -11.65
N THR A 88 6.15 -9.36 -11.54
CA THR A 88 5.73 -8.01 -11.12
C THR A 88 5.04 -7.25 -12.27
N SER A 89 4.17 -6.29 -11.90
CA SER A 89 3.65 -5.34 -12.88
C SER A 89 4.79 -4.50 -13.48
N THR A 90 4.54 -3.87 -14.62
CA THR A 90 5.53 -3.02 -15.29
C THR A 90 6.07 -1.93 -14.37
N GLU A 91 5.18 -1.26 -13.64
CA GLU A 91 5.52 -0.19 -12.70
C GLU A 91 6.33 -0.75 -11.52
N THR A 92 5.94 -1.89 -10.99
CA THR A 92 6.65 -2.55 -9.88
C THR A 92 8.04 -3.01 -10.31
N ALA A 93 8.18 -3.57 -11.53
CA ALA A 93 9.49 -3.91 -12.09
C ALA A 93 10.41 -2.68 -12.24
N GLN A 94 9.84 -1.53 -12.62
CA GLN A 94 10.61 -0.28 -12.70
C GLN A 94 11.10 0.17 -11.32
N GLN A 95 10.29 0.03 -10.26
CA GLN A 95 10.72 0.34 -8.90
C GLN A 95 11.78 -0.65 -8.41
N LEU A 96 11.63 -1.97 -8.68
CA LEU A 96 12.66 -2.97 -8.35
C LEU A 96 14.02 -2.62 -8.94
N LYS A 97 14.05 -2.18 -10.22
CA LYS A 97 15.29 -1.71 -10.85
C LYS A 97 15.97 -0.58 -10.05
N SER A 98 15.17 0.34 -9.49
CA SER A 98 15.68 1.42 -8.65
C SER A 98 16.21 0.90 -7.32
N LEU A 99 15.52 -0.07 -6.69
CA LEU A 99 15.97 -0.69 -5.45
C LEU A 99 17.32 -1.40 -5.63
N HIS A 100 17.47 -2.17 -6.72
CA HIS A 100 18.73 -2.84 -7.04
C HIS A 100 19.88 -1.85 -7.26
N TYR A 101 19.62 -0.72 -7.93
CA TYR A 101 20.62 0.35 -8.11
C TYR A 101 21.10 0.90 -6.76
N TYR A 102 20.18 1.14 -5.82
CA TYR A 102 20.50 1.62 -4.47
C TYR A 102 20.94 0.51 -3.51
N GLN A 103 21.01 -0.75 -3.96
CA GLN A 103 21.39 -1.92 -3.17
C GLN A 103 20.50 -2.12 -1.93
N ILE A 104 19.22 -1.76 -2.04
CA ILE A 104 18.24 -2.00 -0.98
C ILE A 104 17.96 -3.49 -0.93
N PRO A 105 18.06 -4.16 0.25
CA PRO A 105 17.82 -5.58 0.37
C PRO A 105 16.39 -5.96 -0.04
N VAL A 106 16.26 -6.81 -1.07
CA VAL A 106 14.99 -7.45 -1.48
C VAL A 106 15.12 -8.94 -1.22
N ILE A 107 14.32 -9.47 -0.31
CA ILE A 107 14.38 -10.87 0.12
C ILE A 107 13.01 -11.55 -0.04
N PRO A 108 12.95 -12.89 -0.14
CA PRO A 108 11.68 -13.61 -0.13
C PRO A 108 10.88 -13.38 1.15
N ALA A 109 9.55 -13.27 1.02
CA ALA A 109 8.66 -13.09 2.16
C ALA A 109 8.74 -14.28 3.14
N SER A 110 8.78 -13.96 4.43
CA SER A 110 8.81 -14.92 5.53
C SER A 110 7.94 -14.46 6.70
N THR A 111 7.70 -15.34 7.65
CA THR A 111 6.99 -15.04 8.91
C THR A 111 7.93 -14.57 10.03
N ASN A 112 9.24 -14.57 9.81
CA ASN A 112 10.20 -14.06 10.78
C ASN A 112 10.33 -12.55 10.64
N LEU A 113 9.63 -11.82 11.48
CA LEU A 113 9.56 -10.35 11.50
C LEU A 113 10.29 -9.75 12.72
N ALA A 114 11.11 -10.54 13.40
CA ALA A 114 11.82 -10.10 14.60
C ALA A 114 12.79 -8.95 14.30
N GLY A 115 12.77 -7.92 15.13
CA GLY A 115 13.67 -6.78 15.06
C GLY A 115 13.24 -5.66 14.12
N TYR A 116 12.18 -5.81 13.36
CA TYR A 116 11.59 -4.68 12.65
C TYR A 116 10.73 -3.83 13.59
N THR A 117 10.88 -2.51 13.48
CA THR A 117 10.18 -1.54 14.34
C THR A 117 8.93 -0.98 13.70
N THR A 118 8.92 -0.90 12.35
CA THR A 118 7.77 -0.52 11.55
C THR A 118 7.64 -1.46 10.36
N ILE A 119 6.42 -1.89 10.06
CA ILE A 119 6.08 -2.69 8.87
C ILE A 119 5.18 -1.86 7.96
N VAL A 120 5.60 -1.71 6.72
CA VAL A 120 4.79 -1.13 5.63
C VAL A 120 4.11 -2.28 4.91
N ASP A 121 2.80 -2.39 5.05
CA ASP A 121 1.96 -3.36 4.34
C ASP A 121 1.59 -2.82 2.96
N ALA A 122 2.20 -3.37 1.94
CA ALA A 122 1.96 -3.08 0.54
C ALA A 122 1.72 -4.38 -0.26
N ILE A 123 1.05 -5.38 0.33
CA ILE A 123 0.81 -6.67 -0.32
C ILE A 123 -0.34 -6.54 -1.33
N PHE A 124 -1.53 -6.11 -0.86
CA PHE A 124 -2.73 -5.99 -1.68
C PHE A 124 -3.37 -4.61 -1.47
N GLY A 125 -3.71 -3.93 -2.57
CA GLY A 125 -4.56 -2.73 -2.58
C GLY A 125 -5.98 -3.06 -3.03
N VAL A 126 -6.64 -2.13 -3.72
CA VAL A 126 -8.00 -2.30 -4.27
C VAL A 126 -8.15 -3.45 -5.29
N GLY A 127 -7.06 -4.10 -5.65
CA GLY A 127 -7.06 -5.23 -6.62
C GLY A 127 -7.46 -6.58 -6.06
N LEU A 128 -7.64 -6.72 -4.74
CA LEU A 128 -7.96 -7.98 -4.11
C LEU A 128 -9.37 -8.45 -4.48
N ASP A 129 -9.48 -9.64 -5.10
CA ASP A 129 -10.72 -10.21 -5.63
C ASP A 129 -11.14 -11.53 -4.95
N ARG A 130 -10.35 -12.01 -4.00
CA ARG A 130 -10.57 -13.29 -3.31
C ARG A 130 -10.09 -13.25 -1.86
N PRO A 131 -10.61 -14.13 -0.99
CA PRO A 131 -10.17 -14.21 0.39
C PRO A 131 -8.67 -14.53 0.51
N VAL A 132 -7.98 -13.84 1.43
CA VAL A 132 -6.58 -14.06 1.75
C VAL A 132 -6.42 -15.37 2.54
N GLY A 133 -5.73 -16.33 1.94
CA GLY A 133 -5.49 -17.66 2.52
C GLY A 133 -4.08 -18.18 2.24
N GLY A 134 -3.77 -19.40 2.71
CA GLY A 134 -2.48 -20.05 2.51
C GLY A 134 -1.33 -19.20 3.03
N LYS A 135 -0.20 -19.19 2.31
CA LYS A 135 1.00 -18.44 2.71
C LYS A 135 0.75 -16.94 2.95
N PHE A 136 -0.18 -16.32 2.22
CA PHE A 136 -0.52 -14.91 2.44
C PHE A 136 -1.19 -14.71 3.80
N ALA A 137 -2.05 -15.65 4.22
CA ALA A 137 -2.64 -15.61 5.56
C ALA A 137 -1.57 -15.77 6.64
N ASP A 138 -0.58 -16.65 6.44
CA ASP A 138 0.52 -16.84 7.39
C ASP A 138 1.31 -15.54 7.56
N TRP A 139 1.62 -14.82 6.46
CA TRP A 139 2.32 -13.53 6.52
C TRP A 139 1.49 -12.45 7.19
N VAL A 140 0.21 -12.32 6.84
CA VAL A 140 -0.70 -11.34 7.46
C VAL A 140 -0.83 -11.61 8.96
N ASN A 141 -0.96 -12.86 9.38
CA ASN A 141 -1.02 -13.23 10.79
C ASN A 141 0.30 -12.91 11.51
N ALA A 142 1.45 -13.12 10.87
CA ALA A 142 2.75 -12.75 11.43
C ALA A 142 2.88 -11.22 11.59
N ILE A 143 2.42 -10.44 10.59
CA ILE A 143 2.37 -8.97 10.68
C ILE A 143 1.52 -8.55 11.88
N ASN A 144 0.31 -9.08 12.02
CA ASN A 144 -0.61 -8.75 13.12
C ASN A 144 -0.09 -9.18 14.50
N ALA A 145 0.73 -10.23 14.56
CA ALA A 145 1.34 -10.72 15.81
C ALA A 145 2.65 -10.03 16.17
N SER A 146 3.22 -9.24 15.26
CA SER A 146 4.47 -8.52 15.51
C SER A 146 4.28 -7.38 16.52
N SER A 147 5.36 -6.94 17.15
CA SER A 147 5.38 -5.75 18.00
C SER A 147 5.56 -4.45 17.20
N ALA A 148 5.81 -4.54 15.91
CA ALA A 148 6.00 -3.39 15.03
C ALA A 148 4.68 -2.62 14.81
N LYS A 149 4.75 -1.29 14.66
CA LYS A 149 3.62 -0.53 14.14
C LYS A 149 3.44 -0.83 12.66
N VAL A 150 2.18 -0.97 12.22
CA VAL A 150 1.85 -1.32 10.84
C VAL A 150 1.27 -0.13 10.11
N PHE A 151 1.87 0.20 8.97
CA PHE A 151 1.42 1.25 8.06
C PHE A 151 0.95 0.61 6.76
N SER A 152 -0.35 0.65 6.46
CA SER A 152 -0.89 0.08 5.23
C SER A 152 -0.93 1.09 4.09
N VAL A 153 -0.55 0.62 2.92
CA VAL A 153 -0.51 1.37 1.66
C VAL A 153 -1.79 1.09 0.88
N ASP A 154 -2.53 2.12 0.55
CA ASP A 154 -3.82 2.14 -0.13
C ASP A 154 -4.95 1.47 0.66
N VAL A 155 -4.85 0.17 0.92
CA VAL A 155 -5.85 -0.65 1.63
C VAL A 155 -5.11 -1.60 2.57
N PRO A 156 -5.52 -1.76 3.85
CA PRO A 156 -5.01 -2.84 4.66
C PRO A 156 -5.21 -4.19 3.96
N SER A 157 -4.13 -4.94 3.75
CA SER A 157 -4.19 -6.17 2.96
C SER A 157 -5.20 -7.15 3.54
N GLY A 158 -6.14 -7.57 2.71
CA GLY A 158 -7.25 -8.45 3.12
C GLY A 158 -8.56 -7.73 3.48
N LEU A 159 -8.58 -6.39 3.53
CA LEU A 159 -9.82 -5.64 3.78
C LEU A 159 -10.59 -5.43 2.47
N ASN A 160 -11.89 -5.65 2.49
CA ASN A 160 -12.76 -5.23 1.40
C ASN A 160 -12.97 -3.71 1.47
N ALA A 161 -12.42 -3.00 0.49
CA ALA A 161 -12.47 -1.54 0.49
C ALA A 161 -13.86 -0.95 0.21
N ASP A 162 -14.81 -1.72 -0.33
CA ASP A 162 -16.20 -1.28 -0.52
C ASP A 162 -17.05 -1.47 0.73
N THR A 163 -16.89 -2.59 1.44
CA THR A 163 -17.76 -2.95 2.58
C THR A 163 -17.12 -2.71 3.94
N GLY A 164 -15.78 -2.70 4.01
CA GLY A 164 -15.05 -2.66 5.27
C GLY A 164 -14.99 -4.01 6.00
N GLU A 165 -15.38 -5.08 5.34
CA GLU A 165 -15.34 -6.43 5.90
C GLU A 165 -14.00 -7.12 5.60
N PRO A 166 -13.49 -7.97 6.52
CA PRO A 166 -12.31 -8.77 6.27
C PRO A 166 -12.59 -9.85 5.22
N GLN A 167 -11.68 -10.03 4.27
CA GLN A 167 -11.68 -11.08 3.28
C GLN A 167 -10.62 -12.14 3.63
N GLY A 168 -10.89 -12.99 4.61
CA GLY A 168 -9.93 -13.93 5.19
C GLY A 168 -8.97 -13.24 6.15
N ALA A 169 -7.69 -13.61 6.12
CA ALA A 169 -6.69 -12.94 6.95
C ALA A 169 -6.54 -11.47 6.50
N THR A 170 -6.60 -10.54 7.45
CA THR A 170 -6.64 -9.10 7.18
C THR A 170 -5.67 -8.37 8.11
N VAL A 171 -4.86 -7.49 7.55
CA VAL A 171 -3.92 -6.65 8.30
C VAL A 171 -4.71 -5.66 9.17
N LYS A 172 -4.26 -5.50 10.42
CA LYS A 172 -4.71 -4.46 11.34
C LYS A 172 -3.68 -3.35 11.38
N ALA A 173 -3.90 -2.31 10.61
CA ALA A 173 -2.98 -1.20 10.52
C ALA A 173 -3.06 -0.27 11.74
N THR A 174 -1.92 0.31 12.12
CA THR A 174 -1.86 1.48 13.02
C THR A 174 -2.33 2.72 12.28
N ALA A 175 -1.95 2.83 11.00
CA ALA A 175 -2.43 3.87 10.10
C ALA A 175 -2.47 3.36 8.66
N THR A 176 -3.30 3.97 7.83
CA THR A 176 -3.44 3.68 6.40
C THR A 176 -3.33 4.98 5.61
N SER A 177 -2.47 4.99 4.59
CA SER A 177 -2.41 6.05 3.57
C SER A 177 -3.11 5.55 2.31
N THR A 178 -4.28 6.11 2.01
CA THR A 178 -5.06 5.76 0.82
C THR A 178 -5.01 6.89 -0.20
N PHE A 179 -5.21 6.56 -1.48
CA PHE A 179 -4.90 7.47 -2.58
C PHE A 179 -6.16 8.06 -3.21
N ALA A 180 -6.08 9.34 -3.59
CA ALA A 180 -7.11 10.20 -4.17
C ALA A 180 -8.35 10.37 -3.27
N TYR A 181 -8.99 9.28 -2.87
CA TYR A 181 -10.23 9.29 -2.09
C TYR A 181 -10.24 8.14 -1.06
N ALA A 182 -10.90 8.39 0.09
CA ALA A 182 -11.24 7.33 1.02
C ALA A 182 -12.21 6.32 0.36
N LYS A 183 -12.04 5.04 0.61
CA LYS A 183 -12.94 4.01 0.09
C LYS A 183 -14.16 3.87 1.00
N ASN A 184 -15.31 3.47 0.45
CA ASN A 184 -16.57 3.39 1.18
C ASN A 184 -16.48 2.53 2.45
N GLY A 185 -15.75 1.41 2.39
CA GLY A 185 -15.57 0.50 3.51
C GLY A 185 -14.77 1.09 4.67
N PHE A 186 -13.91 2.09 4.44
CA PHE A 186 -13.03 2.63 5.48
C PHE A 186 -13.75 3.47 6.53
N VAL A 187 -14.90 4.04 6.17
CA VAL A 187 -15.69 4.88 7.08
C VAL A 187 -16.72 4.07 7.88
N THR A 188 -16.89 2.78 7.59
CA THR A 188 -17.75 1.88 8.36
C THR A 188 -17.15 1.60 9.73
N ALA A 189 -18.00 1.22 10.69
CA ALA A 189 -17.55 0.85 12.05
C ALA A 189 -16.55 -0.32 12.02
N GLN A 190 -16.75 -1.28 11.12
CA GLN A 190 -15.89 -2.44 10.97
C GLN A 190 -14.58 -2.08 10.27
N GLY A 191 -14.62 -1.36 9.16
CA GLY A 191 -13.42 -0.96 8.41
C GLY A 191 -12.43 -0.15 9.24
N LYS A 192 -12.94 0.73 10.11
CA LYS A 192 -12.11 1.51 11.05
C LYS A 192 -11.28 0.67 12.02
N GLN A 193 -11.67 -0.58 12.28
CA GLN A 193 -10.91 -1.49 13.14
C GLN A 193 -9.64 -2.03 12.45
N TYR A 194 -9.57 -1.90 11.12
CA TYR A 194 -8.43 -2.36 10.31
C TYR A 194 -7.59 -1.21 9.77
N THR A 195 -8.19 -0.05 9.44
CA THR A 195 -7.48 1.07 8.84
C THR A 195 -6.58 1.83 9.81
N GLY A 196 -6.90 1.79 11.10
CA GLY A 196 -6.27 2.71 12.06
C GLY A 196 -6.52 4.17 11.70
N GLU A 197 -5.53 5.03 11.90
CA GLU A 197 -5.58 6.42 11.46
C GLU A 197 -5.56 6.48 9.92
N LEU A 198 -6.52 7.19 9.33
CA LEU A 198 -6.70 7.23 7.87
C LEU A 198 -6.22 8.56 7.29
N PHE A 199 -5.25 8.48 6.38
CA PHE A 199 -4.76 9.58 5.56
C PHE A 199 -5.22 9.41 4.12
N VAL A 200 -5.66 10.50 3.49
CA VAL A 200 -6.03 10.53 2.07
C VAL A 200 -5.03 11.42 1.34
N GLU A 201 -4.27 10.84 0.44
CA GLU A 201 -3.23 11.55 -0.31
C GLU A 201 -3.74 11.99 -1.67
N ASP A 202 -3.59 13.25 -1.98
CA ASP A 202 -3.84 13.77 -3.33
C ASP A 202 -2.73 13.31 -4.28
N ILE A 203 -3.08 12.43 -5.19
CA ILE A 203 -2.15 11.92 -6.21
C ILE A 203 -2.40 12.51 -7.60
N GLY A 204 -3.38 13.42 -7.74
CA GLY A 204 -3.75 14.05 -9.00
C GLY A 204 -4.80 13.28 -9.79
N VAL A 205 -5.58 12.44 -9.12
CA VAL A 205 -6.75 11.77 -9.68
C VAL A 205 -7.99 12.49 -9.16
N TYR A 206 -8.78 13.05 -10.07
CA TYR A 206 -10.01 13.76 -9.74
C TYR A 206 -11.18 13.07 -10.42
N LEU A 207 -12.22 12.78 -9.65
CA LEU A 207 -13.51 12.34 -10.17
C LEU A 207 -14.34 13.60 -10.38
N ASP A 208 -14.56 13.97 -11.62
CA ASP A 208 -15.46 15.06 -11.99
C ASP A 208 -16.85 14.47 -12.23
N ASP A 209 -17.86 15.03 -11.54
CA ASP A 209 -19.27 14.62 -11.75
C ASP A 209 -19.78 15.00 -13.15
N HIS A 210 -18.98 15.74 -13.94
CA HIS A 210 -19.29 16.10 -15.33
C HIS A 210 -18.85 15.05 -16.36
N TYR A 211 -18.13 13.98 -15.95
CA TYR A 211 -17.69 12.89 -16.83
C TYR A 211 -18.59 11.65 -16.75
N GLU A 212 -19.80 11.76 -16.22
CA GLU A 212 -20.83 10.75 -16.42
C GLU A 212 -21.39 10.88 -17.84
N GLY A 213 -20.71 10.25 -18.81
CA GLY A 213 -21.15 10.09 -20.19
C GLY A 213 -21.56 8.66 -20.46
#